data_a0bdb7b560ba3431d0f2da267c3affab
#
_entry.id   a0bdb7b560ba3431d0f2da267c3affab
#
_cell.length_a   1.000
_cell.length_b   1.000
_cell.length_c   1.000
_cell.angle_alpha   90.00
_cell.angle_beta   90.00
_cell.angle_gamma   90.00
#
_symmetry.space_group_name_H-M   'P 1'
#
loop_
_entity.id
_entity.type
_entity.pdbx_description
1 polymer ?
#
loop_
_entity_poly.entity_id
_entity_poly.type
_entity_poly.pdbx_seq_one_letter_code
_entity_poly.pdbx_strand_id
1 'polypeptide(L)'
;MMAVFRCKMCGGSLEVRQGDRVAVCEYCGAKQTLPRLDDERRGNLYDRANHFRRNNEFDKAMGIYEKILNEDNTDAEAYWSLVLCRYGIEYVEDPVSHKRVPTVNRAQFTSIFADNDYQSALQYADHDQKAVYESEAKAIDEIQKGILAISQKEEPFDIFICYK
;
A
#
# COMPACT_ATOMS: atom_id res chain seq x y z
N MET A 1 13.49 -22.69 5.32
CA MET A 1 13.64 -21.80 6.48
C MET A 1 12.42 -20.88 6.57
N MET A 2 11.93 -20.66 7.77
CA MET A 2 10.79 -19.77 8.01
C MET A 2 11.27 -18.51 8.72
N ALA A 3 10.65 -17.41 8.41
CA ALA A 3 10.91 -16.13 9.07
C ALA A 3 9.59 -15.56 9.58
N VAL A 4 9.66 -14.76 10.64
CA VAL A 4 8.49 -14.06 11.16
C VAL A 4 8.49 -12.64 10.61
N PHE A 5 7.38 -12.27 9.99
CA PHE A 5 7.17 -10.95 9.44
C PHE A 5 5.81 -10.45 9.97
N ARG A 6 5.64 -9.15 10.08
CA ARG A 6 4.37 -8.63 10.56
C ARG A 6 3.45 -8.31 9.40
N CYS A 7 2.18 -8.64 9.58
CA CYS A 7 1.16 -8.30 8.61
C CYS A 7 1.15 -6.78 8.40
N LYS A 8 1.24 -6.35 7.17
CA LYS A 8 1.29 -4.91 6.88
C LYS A 8 -0.06 -4.22 7.04
N MET A 9 -1.12 -4.96 7.27
CA MET A 9 -2.46 -4.40 7.47
C MET A 9 -2.87 -4.37 8.94
N CYS A 10 -2.72 -5.47 9.68
CA CYS A 10 -3.14 -5.52 11.07
C CYS A 10 -1.98 -5.54 12.08
N GLY A 11 -0.76 -5.81 11.63
CA GLY A 11 0.41 -5.86 12.50
C GLY A 11 0.60 -7.19 13.23
N GLY A 12 -0.26 -8.16 13.01
CA GLY A 12 -0.12 -9.48 13.63
C GLY A 12 1.05 -10.26 13.05
N SER A 13 1.49 -11.28 13.76
CA SER A 13 2.61 -12.11 13.31
C SER A 13 2.22 -12.92 12.06
N LEU A 14 3.11 -12.97 11.11
CA LEU A 14 2.90 -13.64 9.84
C LEU A 14 4.10 -14.54 9.57
N GLU A 15 3.85 -15.85 9.54
CA GLU A 15 4.92 -16.82 9.26
C GLU A 15 5.08 -16.95 7.75
N VAL A 16 6.31 -16.77 7.29
CA VAL A 16 6.61 -16.86 5.86
C VAL A 16 7.81 -17.78 5.65
N ARG A 17 7.82 -18.46 4.53
CA ARG A 17 8.94 -19.32 4.12
C ARG A 17 9.83 -18.57 3.17
N GLN A 18 11.09 -18.95 3.14
CA GLN A 18 12.03 -18.37 2.21
C GLN A 18 11.52 -18.59 0.77
N GLY A 19 11.49 -17.52 0.01
CA GLY A 19 11.00 -17.58 -1.36
C GLY A 19 9.54 -17.21 -1.53
N ASP A 20 8.76 -17.17 -0.44
CA ASP A 20 7.37 -16.74 -0.54
C ASP A 20 7.30 -15.26 -0.95
N ARG A 21 6.37 -14.96 -1.83
CA ARG A 21 6.13 -13.58 -2.29
C ARG A 21 4.74 -13.08 -1.93
N VAL A 22 3.86 -13.98 -1.51
CA VAL A 22 2.48 -13.67 -1.14
C VAL A 22 2.12 -14.52 0.07
N ALA A 23 1.35 -13.96 0.99
CA ALA A 23 0.87 -14.68 2.16
C ALA A 23 -0.52 -14.18 2.56
N VAL A 24 -1.22 -15.00 3.34
CA VAL A 24 -2.52 -14.63 3.90
C VAL A 24 -2.38 -14.58 5.41
N CYS A 25 -2.78 -13.47 6.01
CA CYS A 25 -2.71 -13.30 7.45
C CYS A 25 -3.82 -14.11 8.13
N GLU A 26 -3.46 -14.89 9.15
CA GLU A 26 -4.43 -15.68 9.91
C GLU A 26 -5.34 -14.82 10.77
N TYR A 27 -4.88 -13.64 11.16
CA TYR A 27 -5.62 -12.77 12.07
C TYR A 27 -6.65 -11.90 11.35
N CYS A 28 -6.26 -11.28 10.23
CA CYS A 28 -7.18 -10.39 9.51
C CYS A 28 -7.63 -10.94 8.16
N GLY A 29 -7.09 -12.07 7.72
CA GLY A 29 -7.47 -12.72 6.48
C GLY A 29 -6.98 -12.03 5.21
N ALA A 30 -6.17 -10.98 5.34
CA ALA A 30 -5.72 -10.21 4.18
C ALA A 30 -4.64 -10.96 3.40
N LYS A 31 -4.81 -11.04 2.08
CA LYS A 31 -3.79 -11.54 1.19
C LYS A 31 -2.87 -10.36 0.85
N GLN A 32 -1.58 -10.57 1.00
CA GLN A 32 -0.61 -9.49 0.86
C GLN A 32 0.66 -9.96 0.22
N THR A 33 1.37 -9.01 -0.38
CA THR A 33 2.68 -9.26 -0.96
C THR A 33 3.76 -9.18 0.10
N LEU A 34 4.87 -9.87 -0.16
CA LEU A 34 5.99 -9.93 0.77
C LEU A 34 7.24 -9.37 0.11
N PRO A 35 8.09 -8.66 0.87
CA PRO A 35 9.40 -8.27 0.37
C PRO A 35 10.33 -9.49 0.34
N ARG A 36 11.49 -9.34 -0.29
CA ARG A 36 12.52 -10.36 -0.22
C ARG A 36 13.14 -10.31 1.18
N LEU A 37 13.02 -11.40 1.91
CA LEU A 37 13.50 -11.48 3.29
C LEU A 37 14.77 -12.33 3.37
N ASP A 38 15.68 -12.11 2.43
CA ASP A 38 16.98 -12.75 2.37
C ASP A 38 18.04 -12.02 3.18
N ASP A 39 17.67 -10.86 3.74
CA ASP A 39 18.55 -9.99 4.49
C ASP A 39 17.79 -9.49 5.73
N GLU A 40 18.33 -9.79 6.91
CA GLU A 40 17.72 -9.36 8.17
C GLU A 40 17.57 -7.84 8.25
N ARG A 41 18.57 -7.11 7.76
CA ARG A 41 18.52 -5.65 7.74
C ARG A 41 17.34 -5.14 6.93
N ARG A 42 17.11 -5.73 5.76
CA ARG A 42 15.99 -5.36 4.91
C ARG A 42 14.66 -5.66 5.61
N GLY A 43 14.55 -6.83 6.24
CA GLY A 43 13.37 -7.19 7.01
C GLY A 43 13.06 -6.18 8.11
N ASN A 44 14.09 -5.73 8.82
CA ASN A 44 13.94 -4.74 9.89
C ASN A 44 13.49 -3.39 9.33
N LEU A 45 14.03 -2.98 8.18
CA LEU A 45 13.62 -1.73 7.56
C LEU A 45 12.14 -1.77 7.15
N TYR A 46 11.69 -2.88 6.57
CA TYR A 46 10.29 -3.05 6.21
C TYR A 46 9.39 -3.04 7.45
N ASP A 47 9.81 -3.70 8.50
CA ASP A 47 9.01 -3.74 9.73
C ASP A 47 8.82 -2.34 10.30
N ARG A 48 9.86 -1.54 10.34
CA ARG A 48 9.78 -0.16 10.81
C ARG A 48 8.92 0.70 9.90
N ALA A 49 9.14 0.60 8.59
CA ALA A 49 8.39 1.41 7.62
C ALA A 49 6.90 1.07 7.67
N ASN A 50 6.58 -0.22 7.72
CA ASN A 50 5.19 -0.66 7.78
C ASN A 50 4.52 -0.23 9.09
N HIS A 51 5.27 -0.20 10.17
CA HIS A 51 4.77 0.29 11.44
C HIS A 51 4.35 1.78 11.34
N PHE A 52 5.20 2.61 10.74
CA PHE A 52 4.86 4.01 10.53
C PHE A 52 3.64 4.15 9.62
N ARG A 53 3.57 3.37 8.56
CA ARG A 53 2.44 3.42 7.64
C ARG A 53 1.13 3.03 8.34
N ARG A 54 1.15 1.99 9.17
CA ARG A 54 -0.05 1.58 9.92
C ARG A 54 -0.53 2.67 10.88
N ASN A 55 0.38 3.51 11.34
CA ASN A 55 0.05 4.63 12.23
C ASN A 55 -0.18 5.93 11.47
N ASN A 56 -0.30 5.86 10.16
CA ASN A 56 -0.57 6.99 9.27
C ASN A 56 0.56 8.02 9.24
N GLU A 57 1.77 7.61 9.62
CA GLU A 57 2.97 8.44 9.49
C GLU A 57 3.63 8.16 8.15
N PHE A 58 2.93 8.53 7.09
CA PHE A 58 3.29 8.15 5.73
C PHE A 58 4.65 8.71 5.29
N ASP A 59 4.95 9.94 5.68
CA ASP A 59 6.21 10.57 5.27
C ASP A 59 7.42 9.87 5.88
N LYS A 60 7.31 9.44 7.13
CA LYS A 60 8.38 8.68 7.78
C LYS A 60 8.56 7.31 7.11
N ALA A 61 7.45 6.66 6.79
CA ALA A 61 7.49 5.38 6.09
C ALA A 61 8.17 5.53 4.74
N MET A 62 7.82 6.58 3.98
CA MET A 62 8.40 6.82 2.65
C MET A 62 9.91 6.95 2.71
N GLY A 63 10.43 7.65 3.70
CA GLY A 63 11.86 7.81 3.85
C GLY A 63 12.59 6.47 4.00
N ILE A 64 11.98 5.53 4.72
CA ILE A 64 12.57 4.20 4.90
C ILE A 64 12.47 3.37 3.62
N TYR A 65 11.33 3.41 2.94
CA TYR A 65 11.16 2.68 1.68
C TYR A 65 12.15 3.19 0.62
N GLU A 66 12.37 4.50 0.56
CA GLU A 66 13.35 5.07 -0.36
C GLU A 66 14.77 4.60 -0.03
N LYS A 67 15.08 4.45 1.25
CA LYS A 67 16.37 3.91 1.67
C LYS A 67 16.55 2.48 1.18
N ILE A 68 15.50 1.67 1.25
CA ILE A 68 15.53 0.31 0.71
C ILE A 68 15.82 0.34 -0.79
N LEU A 69 15.17 1.23 -1.53
CA LEU A 69 15.38 1.36 -2.97
C LEU A 69 16.77 1.86 -3.34
N ASN A 70 17.38 2.68 -2.49
CA ASN A 70 18.77 3.10 -2.70
C ASN A 70 19.73 1.93 -2.64
N GLU A 71 19.40 0.89 -1.87
CA GLU A 71 20.22 -0.30 -1.77
C GLU A 71 19.88 -1.33 -2.86
N ASP A 72 18.61 -1.38 -3.25
CA ASP A 72 18.14 -2.33 -4.28
C ASP A 72 16.97 -1.70 -5.03
N ASN A 73 17.27 -1.10 -6.15
CA ASN A 73 16.27 -0.40 -6.95
C ASN A 73 15.37 -1.33 -7.77
N THR A 74 15.48 -2.65 -7.55
CA THR A 74 14.60 -3.63 -8.19
C THR A 74 13.62 -4.26 -7.21
N ASP A 75 13.45 -3.67 -6.04
CA ASP A 75 12.56 -4.20 -5.02
C ASP A 75 11.13 -3.72 -5.27
N ALA A 76 10.32 -4.60 -5.85
CA ALA A 76 8.94 -4.26 -6.23
C ALA A 76 8.11 -3.83 -5.01
N GLU A 77 8.30 -4.49 -3.88
CA GLU A 77 7.51 -4.19 -2.68
C GLU A 77 7.77 -2.78 -2.18
N ALA A 78 9.01 -2.29 -2.28
CA ALA A 78 9.33 -0.93 -1.87
C ALA A 78 8.63 0.10 -2.76
N TYR A 79 8.59 -0.13 -4.07
CA TYR A 79 7.85 0.75 -4.97
C TYR A 79 6.36 0.77 -4.64
N TRP A 80 5.78 -0.42 -4.43
CA TRP A 80 4.37 -0.50 -4.07
C TRP A 80 4.08 0.21 -2.75
N SER A 81 4.96 0.04 -1.77
CA SER A 81 4.81 0.69 -0.47
C SER A 81 4.84 2.21 -0.58
N LEU A 82 5.68 2.75 -1.48
CA LEU A 82 5.69 4.19 -1.74
C LEU A 82 4.34 4.66 -2.31
N VAL A 83 3.75 3.88 -3.19
CA VAL A 83 2.42 4.20 -3.74
C VAL A 83 1.39 4.27 -2.61
N LEU A 84 1.40 3.28 -1.71
CA LEU A 84 0.48 3.27 -0.58
C LEU A 84 0.63 4.52 0.28
N CYS A 85 1.86 4.97 0.51
CA CYS A 85 2.11 6.18 1.30
C CYS A 85 1.67 7.44 0.55
N ARG A 86 1.90 7.50 -0.75
CA ARG A 86 1.54 8.66 -1.55
C ARG A 86 0.03 8.91 -1.51
N TYR A 87 -0.75 7.85 -1.58
CA TYR A 87 -2.21 7.95 -1.55
C TYR A 87 -2.76 7.91 -0.13
N GLY A 88 -1.90 7.74 0.87
CA GLY A 88 -2.30 7.67 2.26
C GLY A 88 -3.23 6.51 2.53
N ILE A 89 -2.84 5.32 2.06
CA ILE A 89 -3.69 4.13 2.16
C ILE A 89 -3.62 3.56 3.57
N GLU A 90 -4.79 3.47 4.19
CA GLU A 90 -4.96 2.79 5.47
C GLU A 90 -5.93 1.64 5.27
N TYR A 91 -5.57 0.46 5.75
CA TYR A 91 -6.45 -0.71 5.64
C TYR A 91 -7.26 -0.84 6.91
N VAL A 92 -8.57 -0.76 6.77
CA VAL A 92 -9.50 -0.80 7.90
C VAL A 92 -10.43 -2.00 7.75
N GLU A 93 -11.00 -2.44 8.86
CA GLU A 93 -11.95 -3.54 8.82
C GLU A 93 -13.32 -3.04 8.35
N ASP A 94 -13.85 -3.70 7.33
CA ASP A 94 -15.20 -3.42 6.84
C ASP A 94 -16.21 -3.98 7.85
N PRO A 95 -17.12 -3.14 8.40
CA PRO A 95 -18.07 -3.62 9.42
C PRO A 95 -19.00 -4.74 8.94
N VAL A 96 -19.23 -4.85 7.63
CA VAL A 96 -20.15 -5.86 7.09
C VAL A 96 -19.41 -7.16 6.79
N SER A 97 -18.31 -7.10 6.02
CA SER A 97 -17.61 -8.29 5.57
C SER A 97 -16.50 -8.74 6.51
N HIS A 98 -16.09 -7.89 7.45
CA HIS A 98 -14.95 -8.12 8.36
C HIS A 98 -13.62 -8.31 7.64
N LYS A 99 -13.56 -7.91 6.37
CA LYS A 99 -12.32 -7.96 5.59
C LYS A 99 -11.61 -6.63 5.67
N ARG A 100 -10.30 -6.65 5.48
CA ARG A 100 -9.51 -5.43 5.41
C ARG A 100 -9.68 -4.78 4.04
N VAL A 101 -10.11 -3.54 4.04
CA VAL A 101 -10.32 -2.77 2.82
C VAL A 101 -9.50 -1.48 2.89
N PRO A 102 -9.01 -0.99 1.74
CA PRO A 102 -8.22 0.25 1.73
C PRO A 102 -9.11 1.48 1.88
N THR A 103 -8.54 2.51 2.50
CA THR A 103 -9.11 3.86 2.49
C THR A 103 -8.04 4.80 1.92
N VAL A 104 -8.47 5.87 1.27
CA VAL A 104 -7.55 6.83 0.65
C VAL A 104 -7.60 8.12 1.46
N ASN A 105 -6.49 8.44 2.16
CA ASN A 105 -6.40 9.64 2.99
C ASN A 105 -5.71 10.80 2.27
N ARG A 106 -4.99 10.52 1.17
CA ARG A 106 -4.28 11.53 0.38
C ARG A 106 -4.66 11.36 -1.08
N ALA A 107 -5.90 11.69 -1.43
CA ALA A 107 -6.39 11.53 -2.80
C ALA A 107 -5.54 12.36 -3.77
N GLN A 108 -5.23 11.78 -4.93
CA GLN A 108 -4.47 12.41 -5.99
C GLN A 108 -5.39 12.63 -7.18
N PHE A 109 -5.06 13.60 -8.02
CA PHE A 109 -5.84 13.82 -9.23
C PHE A 109 -5.47 12.85 -10.34
N THR A 110 -4.29 12.25 -10.24
CA THR A 110 -3.80 11.28 -11.22
C THR A 110 -4.18 9.87 -10.79
N SER A 111 -4.57 9.04 -11.76
CA SER A 111 -4.89 7.63 -11.48
C SER A 111 -3.67 6.89 -10.97
N ILE A 112 -3.90 5.96 -10.03
CA ILE A 112 -2.83 5.09 -9.53
C ILE A 112 -2.18 4.30 -10.68
N PHE A 113 -2.93 3.98 -11.73
CA PHE A 113 -2.39 3.24 -12.87
C PHE A 113 -1.35 4.03 -13.65
N ALA A 114 -1.37 5.36 -13.55
CA ALA A 114 -0.39 6.23 -14.19
C ALA A 114 0.80 6.55 -13.28
N ASP A 115 0.79 6.08 -12.06
CA ASP A 115 1.85 6.35 -11.08
C ASP A 115 3.13 5.62 -11.48
N ASN A 116 4.25 6.34 -11.53
CA ASN A 116 5.53 5.76 -11.94
C ASN A 116 6.01 4.66 -11.02
N ASP A 117 5.81 4.80 -9.72
CA ASP A 117 6.22 3.78 -8.75
C ASP A 117 5.35 2.54 -8.87
N TYR A 118 4.07 2.71 -9.17
CA TYR A 118 3.20 1.57 -9.45
C TYR A 118 3.69 0.78 -10.66
N GLN A 119 4.06 1.48 -11.72
CA GLN A 119 4.58 0.83 -12.93
C GLN A 119 5.89 0.12 -12.65
N SER A 120 6.76 0.73 -11.84
CA SER A 120 8.01 0.08 -11.44
C SER A 120 7.75 -1.16 -10.59
N ALA A 121 6.76 -1.09 -9.69
CA ALA A 121 6.39 -2.26 -8.90
C ALA A 121 5.96 -3.42 -9.79
N LEU A 122 5.15 -3.14 -10.81
CA LEU A 122 4.72 -4.19 -11.75
C LEU A 122 5.89 -4.73 -12.56
N GLN A 123 6.84 -3.87 -12.93
CA GLN A 123 7.99 -4.27 -13.73
C GLN A 123 8.87 -5.28 -13.00
N TYR A 124 9.07 -5.08 -11.69
CA TYR A 124 9.96 -5.92 -10.89
C TYR A 124 9.24 -7.03 -10.12
N ALA A 125 7.90 -7.02 -10.13
CA ALA A 125 7.11 -8.02 -9.41
C ALA A 125 7.15 -9.37 -10.11
N ASP A 126 7.07 -10.45 -9.33
CA ASP A 126 6.83 -11.76 -9.92
C ASP A 126 5.34 -11.90 -10.27
N HIS A 127 4.97 -13.05 -10.82
CA HIS A 127 3.60 -13.28 -11.27
C HIS A 127 2.57 -13.11 -10.14
N ASP A 128 2.86 -13.68 -8.98
CA ASP A 128 1.93 -13.66 -7.85
C ASP A 128 1.80 -12.25 -7.25
N GLN A 129 2.92 -11.56 -7.10
CA GLN A 129 2.92 -10.18 -6.60
C GLN A 129 2.16 -9.26 -7.55
N LYS A 130 2.40 -9.41 -8.84
CA LYS A 130 1.76 -8.57 -9.85
C LYS A 130 0.24 -8.69 -9.78
N ALA A 131 -0.27 -9.89 -9.63
CA ALA A 131 -1.72 -10.11 -9.53
C ALA A 131 -2.31 -9.38 -8.33
N VAL A 132 -1.63 -9.42 -7.17
CA VAL A 132 -2.09 -8.73 -5.97
C VAL A 132 -2.01 -7.21 -6.16
N TYR A 133 -0.92 -6.70 -6.71
CA TYR A 133 -0.76 -5.26 -6.94
C TYR A 133 -1.86 -4.73 -7.85
N GLU A 134 -2.16 -5.44 -8.93
CA GLU A 134 -3.19 -5.02 -9.88
C GLU A 134 -4.57 -5.02 -9.23
N SER A 135 -4.88 -6.03 -8.44
CA SER A 135 -6.15 -6.14 -7.74
C SER A 135 -6.32 -5.00 -6.73
N GLU A 136 -5.29 -4.74 -5.93
CA GLU A 136 -5.36 -3.68 -4.93
C GLU A 136 -5.39 -2.30 -5.57
N ALA A 137 -4.63 -2.11 -6.64
CA ALA A 137 -4.63 -0.83 -7.35
C ALA A 137 -6.00 -0.51 -7.93
N LYS A 138 -6.69 -1.52 -8.43
CA LYS A 138 -8.05 -1.34 -8.96
C LYS A 138 -9.00 -0.88 -7.86
N ALA A 139 -8.92 -1.51 -6.68
CA ALA A 139 -9.77 -1.12 -5.55
C ALA A 139 -9.48 0.31 -5.10
N ILE A 140 -8.21 0.68 -5.03
CA ILE A 140 -7.80 2.03 -4.63
C ILE A 140 -8.28 3.05 -5.65
N ASP A 141 -8.13 2.74 -6.94
CA ASP A 141 -8.55 3.65 -8.01
C ASP A 141 -10.06 3.92 -7.95
N GLU A 142 -10.85 2.89 -7.71
CA GLU A 142 -12.31 3.04 -7.60
C GLU A 142 -12.69 3.93 -6.41
N ILE A 143 -12.03 3.75 -5.29
CA ILE A 143 -12.28 4.57 -4.09
C ILE A 143 -11.89 6.03 -4.37
N GLN A 144 -10.75 6.25 -5.00
CA GLN A 144 -10.29 7.59 -5.32
C GLN A 144 -11.25 8.30 -6.28
N LYS A 145 -11.72 7.59 -7.30
CA LYS A 145 -12.72 8.15 -8.23
C LYS A 145 -13.98 8.58 -7.50
N GLY A 146 -14.42 7.77 -6.53
CA GLY A 146 -15.57 8.13 -5.72
C GLY A 146 -15.36 9.39 -4.90
N ILE A 147 -14.19 9.54 -4.30
CA ILE A 147 -13.84 10.73 -3.52
C ILE A 147 -13.82 11.96 -4.43
N LEU A 148 -13.20 11.87 -5.59
CA LEU A 148 -13.10 12.99 -6.52
C LEU A 148 -14.48 13.39 -7.07
N ALA A 149 -15.34 12.41 -7.31
CA ALA A 149 -16.70 12.68 -7.78
C ALA A 149 -17.52 13.44 -6.75
N ILE A 150 -17.41 13.07 -5.48
CA ILE A 150 -18.09 13.74 -4.39
C ILE A 150 -17.58 15.17 -4.25
N SER A 151 -16.27 15.35 -4.29
CA SER A 151 -15.66 16.68 -4.21
C SER A 151 -16.14 17.59 -5.32
N GLN A 152 -16.23 17.08 -6.54
CA GLN A 152 -16.69 17.87 -7.69
C GLN A 152 -18.16 18.26 -7.56
N LYS A 153 -18.98 17.40 -6.96
CA LYS A 153 -20.40 17.72 -6.76
C LYS A 153 -20.61 18.82 -5.73
N GLU A 154 -19.76 18.90 -4.74
CA GLU A 154 -19.89 19.89 -3.67
C GLU A 154 -19.35 21.25 -4.07
N GLU A 155 -18.31 21.28 -4.89
CA GLU A 155 -17.61 22.49 -5.27
C GLU A 155 -18.52 23.58 -5.87
N PRO A 156 -19.41 23.28 -6.80
CA PRO A 156 -20.22 24.31 -7.43
C PRO A 156 -21.08 25.14 -6.49
N PHE A 157 -21.32 24.66 -5.31
CA PHE A 157 -22.14 25.37 -4.33
C PHE A 157 -21.35 26.38 -3.52
N ASP A 158 -20.09 26.38 -3.62
CA ASP A 158 -19.22 27.25 -2.88
C ASP A 158 -19.02 28.59 -3.55
N ILE A 159 -19.47 28.83 -4.69
CA ILE A 159 -19.09 29.94 -5.50
C ILE A 159 -19.84 31.16 -5.35
N PHE A 160 -19.70 29.98 -5.25
CA PHE A 160 -19.82 30.23 -5.40
C PHE A 160 -19.83 30.70 -5.02
N ILE A 161 -19.85 31.01 -4.98
CA ILE A 161 -19.73 31.30 -5.00
C ILE A 161 -19.50 31.78 -4.99
N CYS A 162 -19.42 32.37 -5.14
CA CYS A 162 -19.17 32.74 -5.49
C CYS A 162 -19.11 33.25 -5.43
N TYR A 163 -19.20 33.65 -5.45
CA TYR A 163 -19.05 33.97 -5.74
C TYR A 163 -18.93 34.37 -5.83
N LYS A 164 -19.11 34.82 -5.86
CA LYS A 164 -18.97 35.08 -6.32
C LYS A 164 -18.92 35.35 -6.48
#